data_ef562cdb05771b8e7cd254989c32462b
#
_entry.id   ef562cdb05771b8e7cd254989c32462b
#
_cell.length_a   1.000
_cell.length_b   1.000
_cell.length_c   1.000
_cell.angle_alpha   90.00
_cell.angle_beta   90.00
_cell.angle_gamma   90.00
#
_symmetry.space_group_name_H-M   'P 1'
#
loop_
_entity.id
_entity.type
_entity.pdbx_description
1 polymer ?
#
loop_
_entity_poly.entity_id
_entity_poly.type
_entity_poly.pdbx_seq_one_letter_code
_entity_poly.pdbx_strand_id
1 'polypeptide(L)' 'MDIRDELELQDCPFCGGAGLLEEEGGWCWYVMCMDCGALTAHVEFSTPEGRREAAKKAAHVWNIGKVVRGDIGE' A
#
# COMPACT_ATOMS: atom_id res chain seq x y z
N MET A 1 13.03 8.84 -11.33
CA MET A 1 11.80 8.05 -11.44
C MET A 1 11.24 7.78 -10.07
N ASP A 2 9.95 7.93 -9.90
CA ASP A 2 9.32 7.73 -8.61
C ASP A 2 9.19 6.23 -8.33
N ILE A 3 9.36 5.85 -7.06
CA ILE A 3 9.16 4.47 -6.65
C ILE A 3 7.79 3.97 -7.06
N ARG A 4 6.77 4.82 -7.00
CA ARG A 4 5.41 4.42 -7.35
C ARG A 4 5.27 3.99 -8.79
N ASP A 5 6.09 4.54 -9.68
CA ASP A 5 6.03 4.19 -11.09
C ASP A 5 6.66 2.84 -11.38
N GLU A 6 7.50 2.34 -10.46
CA GLU A 6 8.17 1.06 -10.66
C GLU A 6 7.34 -0.11 -10.17
N LEU A 7 6.33 0.13 -9.36
CA LEU A 7 5.59 -0.94 -8.72
C LEU A 7 4.19 -1.04 -9.30
N GLU A 8 3.79 -2.26 -9.64
CA GLU A 8 2.47 -2.52 -10.16
C GLU A 8 1.55 -2.95 -9.04
N LEU A 9 0.33 -2.44 -9.06
CA LEU A 9 -0.68 -2.77 -8.06
C LEU A 9 -1.86 -3.42 -8.76
N GLN A 10 -2.31 -4.55 -8.20
CA GLN A 10 -3.49 -5.23 -8.69
C GLN A 10 -4.74 -4.42 -8.33
N ASP A 11 -5.87 -4.82 -8.91
CA ASP A 11 -7.12 -4.18 -8.54
C ASP A 11 -7.49 -4.56 -7.11
N CYS A 12 -8.29 -3.71 -6.48
CA CYS A 12 -8.73 -3.94 -5.12
C CYS A 12 -9.48 -5.27 -5.02
N PRO A 13 -9.13 -6.13 -4.06
CA PRO A 13 -9.81 -7.42 -3.93
C PRO A 13 -11.25 -7.30 -3.43
N PHE A 14 -11.64 -6.13 -2.93
CA PHE A 14 -13.00 -5.96 -2.43
C PHE A 14 -13.92 -5.34 -3.48
N CYS A 15 -13.47 -4.32 -4.17
CA CYS A 15 -14.36 -3.57 -5.08
C CYS A 15 -13.83 -3.49 -6.51
N GLY A 16 -12.61 -3.94 -6.76
CA GLY A 16 -12.03 -3.86 -8.09
C GLY A 16 -11.49 -2.50 -8.46
N GLY A 17 -11.46 -1.57 -7.53
CA GLY A 17 -10.92 -0.24 -7.79
C GLY A 17 -9.41 -0.23 -7.84
N ALA A 18 -8.84 0.91 -8.19
CA ALA A 18 -7.40 1.03 -8.31
C ALA A 18 -6.76 1.25 -6.94
N GLY A 19 -5.62 0.60 -6.72
CA GLY A 19 -4.84 0.82 -5.53
C GLY A 19 -3.92 2.02 -5.68
N LEU A 20 -3.61 2.66 -4.57
CA LEU A 20 -2.71 3.80 -4.56
C LEU A 20 -1.66 3.59 -3.47
N LEU A 21 -0.39 3.63 -3.87
CA LEU A 21 0.72 3.49 -2.93
C LEU A 21 1.02 4.85 -2.31
N GLU A 22 0.95 4.92 -0.98
CA GLU A 22 1.14 6.17 -0.26
C GLU A 22 2.27 6.04 0.75
N GLU A 23 2.97 7.14 0.97
CA GLU A 23 4.00 7.22 1.99
C GLU A 23 3.50 8.16 3.08
N GLU A 24 3.50 7.69 4.31
CA GLU A 24 2.99 8.50 5.42
C GLU A 24 4.15 8.94 6.30
N GLY A 25 4.23 10.23 6.54
CA GLY A 25 5.23 10.79 7.45
C GLY A 25 6.67 10.60 7.02
N GLY A 26 6.90 10.05 5.85
CA GLY A 26 8.25 9.79 5.38
C GLY A 26 8.92 8.60 6.05
N TRP A 27 8.14 7.73 6.73
CA TRP A 27 8.73 6.61 7.46
C TRP A 27 7.95 5.30 7.27
N CYS A 28 6.85 5.30 6.55
CA CYS A 28 6.15 4.05 6.27
C CYS A 28 5.38 4.17 4.96
N TRP A 29 5.11 3.00 4.35
CA TRP A 29 4.36 2.90 3.13
C TRP A 29 3.14 2.03 3.34
N TYR A 30 2.08 2.32 2.61
CA TYR A 30 0.89 1.47 2.59
C TYR A 30 0.19 1.68 1.26
N VAL A 31 -0.72 0.75 0.91
CA VAL A 31 -1.53 0.87 -0.30
C VAL A 31 -2.97 0.97 0.13
N MET A 32 -3.72 1.86 -0.49
CA MET A 32 -5.14 2.02 -0.18
C MET A 32 -5.94 2.04 -1.46
N CYS A 33 -7.21 1.66 -1.34
CA CYS A 33 -8.16 1.77 -2.44
C CYS A 33 -8.89 3.09 -2.32
N MET A 34 -8.93 3.84 -3.41
CA MET A 34 -9.60 5.14 -3.41
C MET A 34 -11.12 5.00 -3.41
N ASP A 35 -11.63 3.83 -3.78
CA ASP A 35 -13.08 3.66 -3.94
C ASP A 35 -13.74 3.12 -2.68
N CYS A 36 -13.19 2.10 -2.07
CA CYS A 36 -13.84 1.47 -0.93
C CYS A 36 -13.12 1.68 0.39
N GLY A 37 -11.93 2.26 0.37
CA GLY A 37 -11.18 2.52 1.59
C GLY A 37 -10.39 1.35 2.13
N ALA A 38 -10.29 0.27 1.40
CA ALA A 38 -9.45 -0.85 1.82
C ALA A 38 -7.98 -0.43 1.83
N LEU A 39 -7.23 -0.94 2.78
CA LEU A 39 -5.81 -0.58 2.86
C LEU A 39 -4.99 -1.73 3.43
N THR A 40 -3.69 -1.68 3.19
CA THR A 40 -2.75 -2.64 3.76
C THR A 40 -2.25 -2.15 5.11
N ALA A 41 -1.57 -3.03 5.83
CA ALA A 41 -0.83 -2.63 7.01
C ALA A 41 0.31 -1.70 6.58
N HIS A 42 0.70 -0.81 7.48
CA HIS A 42 1.80 0.10 7.23
C HIS A 42 3.13 -0.65 7.32
N VAL A 43 4.01 -0.43 6.36
CA VAL A 43 5.33 -1.04 6.35
C VAL A 43 6.34 0.04 6.66
N GLU A 44 6.95 -0.06 7.83
CA GLU A 44 7.86 0.97 8.33
C GLU A 44 9.27 0.77 7.79
N PHE A 45 9.98 1.87 7.67
CA PHE A 45 11.40 1.83 7.35
C PHE A 45 12.10 2.90 8.18
N SER A 46 13.38 2.66 8.48
CA SER A 46 14.14 3.58 9.30
C SER A 46 15.37 4.14 8.61
N THR A 47 15.67 3.68 7.40
CA THR A 47 16.81 4.17 6.64
C THR A 47 16.38 4.50 5.24
N PRO A 48 17.11 5.40 4.55
CA PRO A 48 16.77 5.70 3.15
C PRO A 48 16.81 4.47 2.24
N GLU A 49 17.73 3.54 2.52
CA GLU A 49 17.79 2.33 1.74
C GLU A 49 16.55 1.46 1.94
N GLY A 50 16.01 1.46 3.15
CA GLY A 50 14.83 0.67 3.45
C GLY A 50 13.55 1.21 2.84
N ARG A 51 13.57 2.46 2.39
CA ARG A 51 12.39 3.10 1.83
C ARG A 51 11.85 2.32 0.63
N ARG A 52 12.74 1.96 -0.30
CA ARG A 52 12.31 1.23 -1.50
C ARG A 52 11.82 -0.16 -1.14
N GLU A 53 12.49 -0.84 -0.22
CA GLU A 53 12.08 -2.18 0.19
C GLU A 53 10.72 -2.15 0.88
N ALA A 54 10.47 -1.13 1.69
CA ALA A 54 9.19 -0.98 2.37
C ALA A 54 8.07 -0.75 1.35
N ALA A 55 8.32 0.07 0.33
CA ALA A 55 7.34 0.30 -0.71
C ALA A 55 7.03 -0.99 -1.47
N LYS A 56 8.06 -1.76 -1.82
CA LYS A 56 7.86 -3.03 -2.49
C LYS A 56 7.05 -4.00 -1.64
N LYS A 57 7.33 -4.03 -0.35
CA LYS A 57 6.61 -4.93 0.54
C LYS A 57 5.15 -4.52 0.66
N ALA A 58 4.87 -3.23 0.76
CA ALA A 58 3.49 -2.75 0.81
C ALA A 58 2.75 -3.14 -0.47
N ALA A 59 3.37 -2.95 -1.62
CA ALA A 59 2.77 -3.33 -2.89
C ALA A 59 2.52 -4.83 -2.95
N HIS A 60 3.48 -5.63 -2.46
CA HIS A 60 3.31 -7.08 -2.44
C HIS A 60 2.13 -7.50 -1.57
N VAL A 61 2.02 -6.90 -0.38
CA VAL A 61 0.92 -7.23 0.53
C VAL A 61 -0.42 -6.92 -0.14
N TRP A 62 -0.50 -5.79 -0.83
CA TRP A 62 -1.71 -5.44 -1.57
C TRP A 62 -2.00 -6.47 -2.66
N ASN A 63 -0.97 -6.83 -3.42
CA ASN A 63 -1.14 -7.70 -4.59
C ASN A 63 -1.55 -9.13 -4.22
N ILE A 64 -1.20 -9.60 -3.03
CA ILE A 64 -1.63 -10.91 -2.57
C ILE A 64 -2.97 -10.86 -1.83
N GLY A 65 -3.60 -9.69 -1.79
CA GLY A 65 -4.94 -9.57 -1.24
C GLY A 65 -5.01 -9.42 0.27
N LYS A 66 -3.92 -9.16 0.93
CA LYS A 66 -3.93 -9.01 2.39
C LYS A 66 -4.24 -7.57 2.75
N VAL A 67 -5.49 -7.18 2.54
CA VAL A 67 -5.94 -5.83 2.82
C VAL A 67 -7.14 -5.89 3.75
N VAL A 68 -7.38 -4.80 4.46
CA VAL A 68 -8.53 -4.67 5.35
C VAL A 68 -9.26 -3.37 5.01
N ARG A 69 -10.53 -3.33 5.34
CA ARG A 69 -11.29 -2.12 5.11
C ARG A 69 -11.20 -1.24 6.35
N GLY A 70 -10.80 -0.01 6.12
CA GLY A 70 -10.52 0.89 7.23
C GLY A 70 -11.75 1.27 8.03
N ASP A 71 -12.94 1.11 7.48
CA ASP A 71 -14.16 1.49 8.17
C ASP A 71 -14.75 0.38 9.03
N ILE A 72 -14.12 -0.75 9.13
CA ILE A 72 -14.68 -1.87 9.83
C ILE A 72 -14.76 -1.61 11.27
N GLY A 73 -14.18 -1.07 11.85
CA GLY A 73 -14.32 -0.79 13.16
C GLY A 73 -15.14 -1.64 13.98
N GLU A 74 -15.43 -2.05 14.02
CA GLU A 74 -16.15 -2.61 14.63
C GLU A 74 -15.98 -3.35 15.05
#